data_fbb2498a26b191a750b591ef1e037748
#
_entry.id   fbb2498a26b191a750b591ef1e037748
#
_cell.length_a   1.000
_cell.length_b   1.000
_cell.length_c   1.000
_cell.angle_alpha   90.00
_cell.angle_beta   90.00
_cell.angle_gamma   90.00
#
_symmetry.space_group_name_H-M   'P 1'
#
loop_
_entity.id
_entity.type
_entity.pdbx_description
1 polymer ?
#
loop_
_entity_poly.entity_id
_entity_poly.type
_entity_poly.pdbx_seq_one_letter_code
_entity_poly.pdbx_strand_id
1 'polypeptide(L)'
;QEEDFTESHTPKLGRAGAEGGSSQFRVDYFGRKAVLAQSPQLYKQVMVGVFERVYEIGPVFRAEKHATQRHLNEYTSLDLEMGFLRSFTDLMALEQGFLRRLVDLLRREYAGELALLGAELPDAQHIPAVRFDEAKRLAADAYGYAIREPYDLEPEEEQHIGRYAKEVWGSDFVFVTHYPGRKRPFYTMDDPEDPRYTL
;
A
#
# COMPACT_ATOMS: atom_id res chain seq x y z
N GLN A 1 -17.99 5.55 -2.99
CA GLN A 1 -19.03 6.34 -3.66
C GLN A 1 -18.96 7.83 -3.32
N GLU A 2 -18.67 8.21 -2.08
CA GLU A 2 -18.57 9.63 -1.68
C GLU A 2 -17.35 10.35 -2.29
N GLU A 3 -16.35 9.62 -2.77
CA GLU A 3 -15.15 10.12 -3.44
C GLU A 3 -15.19 9.83 -4.95
N ASP A 4 -16.38 9.62 -5.52
CA ASP A 4 -16.64 9.35 -6.94
C ASP A 4 -15.92 8.12 -7.49
N PHE A 5 -15.66 7.11 -6.66
CA PHE A 5 -15.12 5.84 -7.12
C PHE A 5 -16.20 4.93 -7.69
N THR A 6 -15.91 4.35 -8.85
CA THR A 6 -16.72 3.30 -9.48
C THR A 6 -16.22 1.94 -9.01
N GLU A 7 -17.12 1.12 -8.49
CA GLU A 7 -16.83 -0.27 -8.13
C GLU A 7 -16.70 -1.15 -9.37
N SER A 8 -15.71 -2.02 -9.35
CA SER A 8 -15.47 -2.99 -10.41
C SER A 8 -15.32 -4.40 -9.86
N HIS A 9 -15.64 -5.40 -10.70
CA HIS A 9 -15.45 -6.82 -10.40
C HIS A 9 -14.76 -7.47 -11.58
N THR A 10 -13.49 -7.81 -11.41
CA THR A 10 -12.65 -8.31 -12.49
C THR A 10 -12.47 -9.82 -12.44
N PRO A 11 -12.20 -10.47 -13.60
CA PRO A 11 -11.92 -11.90 -13.63
C PRO A 11 -10.71 -12.28 -12.78
N LYS A 12 -10.84 -13.36 -12.01
CA LYS A 12 -9.76 -13.90 -11.15
C LYS A 12 -8.99 -15.04 -11.80
N LEU A 13 -9.43 -15.51 -12.94
CA LEU A 13 -8.76 -16.50 -13.75
C LEU A 13 -8.35 -15.86 -15.08
N GLY A 14 -7.06 -15.79 -15.35
CA GLY A 14 -6.49 -15.13 -16.52
C GLY A 14 -5.52 -15.99 -17.30
N ARG A 15 -5.15 -15.51 -18.49
CA ARG A 15 -4.17 -16.18 -19.36
C ARG A 15 -2.72 -15.88 -18.94
N ALA A 16 -2.47 -14.70 -18.43
CA ALA A 16 -1.15 -14.24 -17.97
C ALA A 16 -1.32 -13.33 -16.75
N GLY A 17 -0.28 -13.26 -15.92
CA GLY A 17 -0.24 -12.30 -14.83
C GLY A 17 0.03 -10.89 -15.34
N ALA A 18 -0.60 -9.92 -14.72
CA ALA A 18 -0.45 -8.50 -15.04
C ALA A 18 0.60 -7.79 -14.18
N GLU A 19 1.04 -8.41 -13.08
CA GLU A 19 2.06 -7.86 -12.18
C GLU A 19 3.39 -8.58 -12.33
N GLY A 20 4.48 -7.82 -12.34
CA GLY A 20 5.83 -8.33 -12.18
C GLY A 20 6.16 -8.57 -10.71
N GLY A 21 7.04 -9.53 -10.45
CA GLY A 21 7.74 -9.66 -9.16
C GLY A 21 7.25 -10.74 -8.21
N SER A 22 5.99 -11.16 -8.21
CA SER A 22 5.55 -12.28 -7.38
C SER A 22 5.27 -13.54 -8.17
N SER A 23 5.46 -14.70 -7.53
CA SER A 23 5.12 -15.99 -8.13
C SER A 23 3.60 -16.14 -8.29
N GLN A 24 3.17 -16.75 -9.39
CA GLN A 24 1.77 -16.92 -9.73
C GLN A 24 1.32 -18.36 -9.49
N PHE A 25 0.12 -18.55 -8.99
CA PHE A 25 -0.55 -19.85 -9.03
C PHE A 25 -0.98 -20.16 -10.47
N ARG A 26 -0.50 -21.29 -10.97
CA ARG A 26 -0.87 -21.81 -12.29
C ARG A 26 -1.86 -22.94 -12.12
N VAL A 27 -2.94 -22.90 -12.89
CA VAL A 27 -3.99 -23.90 -12.88
C VAL A 27 -4.15 -24.52 -14.27
N ASP A 28 -4.57 -25.78 -14.31
CA ASP A 28 -4.98 -26.42 -15.56
C ASP A 28 -6.43 -26.05 -15.86
N TYR A 29 -6.68 -25.48 -17.02
CA TYR A 29 -7.97 -24.99 -17.43
C TYR A 29 -8.33 -25.59 -18.79
N PHE A 30 -9.05 -26.70 -18.78
CA PHE A 30 -9.48 -27.44 -19.99
C PHE A 30 -8.33 -27.68 -20.97
N GLY A 31 -7.19 -28.22 -20.48
CA GLY A 31 -6.00 -28.50 -21.27
C GLY A 31 -5.16 -27.27 -21.64
N ARG A 32 -5.49 -26.09 -21.09
CA ARG A 32 -4.70 -24.86 -21.21
C ARG A 32 -4.16 -24.45 -19.86
N LYS A 33 -3.09 -23.67 -19.85
CA LYS A 33 -2.60 -23.06 -18.62
C LYS A 33 -3.27 -21.72 -18.39
N ALA A 34 -3.79 -21.54 -17.17
CA ALA A 34 -4.29 -20.27 -16.67
C ALA A 34 -3.56 -19.88 -15.39
N VAL A 35 -3.72 -18.65 -14.94
CA VAL A 35 -3.15 -18.13 -13.70
C VAL A 35 -4.24 -17.49 -12.86
N LEU A 36 -4.08 -17.56 -11.53
CA LEU A 36 -4.93 -16.82 -10.61
C LEU A 36 -4.43 -15.35 -10.52
N ALA A 37 -5.37 -14.43 -10.44
CA ALA A 37 -5.09 -13.01 -10.41
C ALA A 37 -4.37 -12.60 -9.12
N GLN A 38 -3.26 -11.90 -9.25
CA GLN A 38 -2.49 -11.33 -8.15
C GLN A 38 -3.06 -9.97 -7.69
N SER A 39 -3.73 -9.27 -8.60
CA SER A 39 -4.46 -8.02 -8.40
C SER A 39 -5.33 -7.75 -9.64
N PRO A 40 -6.24 -6.78 -9.61
CA PRO A 40 -6.96 -6.29 -10.78
C PRO A 40 -6.15 -5.30 -11.65
N GLN A 41 -4.82 -5.24 -11.53
CA GLN A 41 -3.95 -4.17 -12.07
C GLN A 41 -4.24 -3.79 -13.52
N LEU A 42 -4.29 -4.77 -14.44
CA LEU A 42 -4.55 -4.50 -15.86
C LEU A 42 -5.91 -3.84 -16.07
N TYR A 43 -6.93 -4.37 -15.40
CA TYR A 43 -8.31 -3.91 -15.57
C TYR A 43 -8.51 -2.53 -14.97
N LYS A 44 -8.02 -2.28 -13.74
CA LYS A 44 -8.17 -0.97 -13.10
C LYS A 44 -7.47 0.13 -13.88
N GLN A 45 -6.29 -0.12 -14.46
CA GLN A 45 -5.60 0.84 -15.33
C GLN A 45 -6.38 1.16 -16.61
N VAL A 46 -7.00 0.15 -17.24
CA VAL A 46 -7.87 0.37 -18.41
C VAL A 46 -9.13 1.17 -18.00
N MET A 47 -9.73 0.81 -16.87
CA MET A 47 -10.98 1.42 -16.41
C MET A 47 -10.80 2.86 -15.95
N VAL A 48 -9.66 3.22 -15.39
CA VAL A 48 -9.34 4.60 -15.01
C VAL A 48 -9.39 5.56 -16.20
N GLY A 49 -9.04 5.09 -17.40
CA GLY A 49 -9.19 5.90 -18.63
C GLY A 49 -10.63 6.29 -18.97
N VAL A 50 -11.63 5.63 -18.39
CA VAL A 50 -13.05 5.87 -18.61
C VAL A 50 -13.73 6.46 -17.37
N PHE A 51 -13.42 5.92 -16.20
CA PHE A 51 -14.11 6.24 -14.94
C PHE A 51 -13.30 7.16 -14.02
N GLU A 52 -12.05 7.46 -14.37
CA GLU A 52 -11.10 8.30 -13.61
C GLU A 52 -10.70 7.73 -12.24
N ARG A 53 -11.66 7.15 -11.50
CA ARG A 53 -11.46 6.54 -10.17
C ARG A 53 -12.20 5.22 -10.11
N VAL A 54 -11.48 4.14 -9.83
CA VAL A 54 -12.06 2.81 -9.71
C VAL A 54 -11.53 2.09 -8.48
N TYR A 55 -12.35 1.20 -7.92
CA TYR A 55 -11.93 0.30 -6.86
C TYR A 55 -12.52 -1.09 -7.03
N GLU A 56 -11.89 -2.06 -6.42
CA GLU A 56 -12.38 -3.42 -6.31
C GLU A 56 -12.11 -3.97 -4.92
N ILE A 57 -13.08 -4.64 -4.34
CA ILE A 57 -12.90 -5.48 -3.16
C ILE A 57 -13.09 -6.92 -3.60
N GLY A 58 -12.03 -7.73 -3.56
CA GLY A 58 -12.11 -9.08 -4.06
C GLY A 58 -10.88 -9.94 -3.74
N PRO A 59 -10.97 -11.27 -3.99
CA PRO A 59 -9.88 -12.18 -3.72
C PRO A 59 -8.71 -11.95 -4.67
N VAL A 60 -7.51 -12.04 -4.11
CA VAL A 60 -6.24 -12.03 -4.85
C VAL A 60 -5.36 -13.17 -4.37
N PHE A 61 -4.46 -13.62 -5.25
CA PHE A 61 -3.68 -14.84 -5.07
C PHE A 61 -2.20 -14.58 -5.36
N ARG A 62 -1.35 -14.78 -4.35
CA ARG A 62 0.10 -14.61 -4.47
C ARG A 62 0.80 -15.88 -4.02
N ALA A 63 1.52 -16.55 -4.94
CA ALA A 63 2.25 -17.78 -4.65
C ALA A 63 3.56 -17.47 -3.89
N GLU A 64 3.43 -16.83 -2.72
CA GLU A 64 4.56 -16.52 -1.86
C GLU A 64 5.14 -17.79 -1.24
N LYS A 65 6.47 -17.89 -1.25
CA LYS A 65 7.18 -19.03 -0.66
C LYS A 65 7.41 -18.86 0.84
N HIS A 66 7.14 -17.69 1.36
CA HIS A 66 7.38 -17.35 2.77
C HIS A 66 6.07 -17.34 3.54
N ALA A 67 6.00 -18.09 4.63
CA ALA A 67 4.88 -18.07 5.57
C ALA A 67 5.23 -17.11 6.72
N THR A 68 4.86 -15.85 6.58
CA THR A 68 5.00 -14.83 7.63
C THR A 68 3.65 -14.17 7.88
N GLN A 69 3.53 -13.40 8.96
CA GLN A 69 2.31 -12.63 9.25
C GLN A 69 1.94 -11.60 8.16
N ARG A 70 2.90 -11.25 7.29
CA ARG A 70 2.72 -10.28 6.20
C ARG A 70 2.49 -10.94 4.83
N HIS A 71 2.59 -12.28 4.72
CA HIS A 71 2.50 -12.98 3.44
C HIS A 71 1.40 -14.04 3.49
N LEU A 72 0.29 -13.71 2.87
CA LEU A 72 -0.83 -14.62 2.65
C LEU A 72 -0.89 -14.99 1.17
N ASN A 73 -1.18 -16.27 0.89
CA ASN A 73 -1.30 -16.75 -0.49
C ASN A 73 -2.66 -16.42 -1.12
N GLU A 74 -3.68 -16.19 -0.30
CA GLU A 74 -5.02 -15.76 -0.69
C GLU A 74 -5.55 -14.80 0.37
N TYR A 75 -6.08 -13.66 -0.07
CA TYR A 75 -6.75 -12.69 0.80
C TYR A 75 -7.70 -11.80 0.00
N THR A 76 -8.63 -11.17 0.70
CA THR A 76 -9.46 -10.12 0.10
C THR A 76 -8.70 -8.81 0.11
N SER A 77 -8.44 -8.29 -1.09
CA SER A 77 -7.80 -6.99 -1.28
C SER A 77 -8.84 -5.89 -1.43
N LEU A 78 -8.59 -4.73 -0.83
CA LEU A 78 -9.15 -3.46 -1.25
C LEU A 78 -8.13 -2.82 -2.19
N ASP A 79 -8.49 -2.71 -3.45
CA ASP A 79 -7.62 -2.22 -4.50
C ASP A 79 -8.26 -1.00 -5.17
N LEU A 80 -7.50 0.04 -5.42
CA LEU A 80 -8.00 1.24 -6.07
C LEU A 80 -7.01 1.78 -7.10
N GLU A 81 -7.52 2.57 -8.02
CA GLU A 81 -6.73 3.30 -9.01
C GLU A 81 -7.34 4.68 -9.25
N MET A 82 -6.49 5.70 -9.32
CA MET A 82 -6.88 7.07 -9.66
C MET A 82 -6.05 7.57 -10.83
N GLY A 83 -6.71 8.17 -11.80
CA GLY A 83 -6.08 8.93 -12.87
C GLY A 83 -6.13 10.44 -12.63
N PHE A 84 -5.51 11.18 -13.55
CA PHE A 84 -5.57 12.65 -13.59
C PHE A 84 -5.07 13.34 -12.31
N LEU A 85 -4.09 12.73 -11.65
CA LEU A 85 -3.47 13.29 -10.45
C LEU A 85 -2.63 14.52 -10.79
N ARG A 86 -2.66 15.51 -9.93
CA ARG A 86 -1.77 16.68 -10.01
C ARG A 86 -0.44 16.39 -9.31
N SER A 87 -0.49 15.59 -8.25
CA SER A 87 0.67 15.21 -7.46
C SER A 87 0.37 13.88 -6.74
N PHE A 88 1.41 13.16 -6.35
CA PHE A 88 1.29 11.98 -5.46
C PHE A 88 0.65 12.34 -4.10
N THR A 89 0.72 13.61 -3.69
CA THR A 89 0.05 14.09 -2.47
C THR A 89 -1.48 13.98 -2.53
N ASP A 90 -2.07 13.92 -3.73
CA ASP A 90 -3.50 13.65 -3.89
C ASP A 90 -3.85 12.22 -3.40
N LEU A 91 -2.94 11.25 -3.64
CA LEU A 91 -3.08 9.87 -3.11
C LEU A 91 -2.91 9.84 -1.59
N MET A 92 -1.92 10.55 -1.05
CA MET A 92 -1.71 10.64 0.40
C MET A 92 -2.95 11.23 1.10
N ALA A 93 -3.53 12.28 0.52
CA ALA A 93 -4.75 12.89 1.07
C ALA A 93 -5.94 11.92 1.04
N LEU A 94 -6.10 11.15 -0.05
CA LEU A 94 -7.13 10.12 -0.14
C LEU A 94 -6.92 9.03 0.91
N GLU A 95 -5.71 8.51 1.05
CA GLU A 95 -5.38 7.45 2.00
C GLU A 95 -5.62 7.91 3.44
N GLN A 96 -5.15 9.09 3.80
CA GLN A 96 -5.43 9.67 5.13
C GLN A 96 -6.94 9.83 5.37
N GLY A 97 -7.68 10.34 4.38
CA GLY A 97 -9.14 10.47 4.46
C GLY A 97 -9.84 9.12 4.65
N PHE A 98 -9.40 8.09 3.91
CA PHE A 98 -9.91 6.73 4.03
C PHE A 98 -9.64 6.13 5.42
N LEU A 99 -8.40 6.19 5.90
CA LEU A 99 -8.02 5.65 7.21
C LEU A 99 -8.78 6.35 8.36
N ARG A 100 -8.86 7.66 8.31
CA ARG A 100 -9.64 8.45 9.29
C ARG A 100 -11.10 7.99 9.33
N ARG A 101 -11.72 7.87 8.15
CA ARG A 101 -13.11 7.46 8.04
C ARG A 101 -13.34 6.03 8.50
N LEU A 102 -12.41 5.12 8.17
CA LEU A 102 -12.46 3.74 8.64
C LEU A 102 -12.37 3.66 10.17
N VAL A 103 -11.44 4.38 10.78
CA VAL A 103 -11.28 4.43 12.23
C VAL A 103 -12.55 5.01 12.90
N ASP A 104 -13.09 6.09 12.35
CA ASP A 104 -14.31 6.71 12.89
C ASP A 104 -15.54 5.78 12.74
N LEU A 105 -15.65 5.05 11.64
CA LEU A 105 -16.70 4.04 11.43
C LEU A 105 -16.59 2.91 12.47
N LEU A 106 -15.40 2.34 12.63
CA LEU A 106 -15.17 1.27 13.60
C LEU A 106 -15.47 1.72 15.03
N ARG A 107 -15.04 2.91 15.38
CA ARG A 107 -15.29 3.49 16.71
C ARG A 107 -16.78 3.69 16.98
N ARG A 108 -17.55 4.10 15.97
CA ARG A 108 -18.98 4.38 16.10
C ARG A 108 -19.85 3.12 16.04
N GLU A 109 -19.56 2.21 15.11
CA GLU A 109 -20.47 1.10 14.78
C GLU A 109 -20.03 -0.24 15.36
N TYR A 110 -18.74 -0.40 15.72
CA TYR A 110 -18.16 -1.67 16.19
C TYR A 110 -17.56 -1.55 17.60
N ALA A 111 -18.06 -0.63 18.42
CA ALA A 111 -17.52 -0.42 19.77
C ALA A 111 -17.61 -1.68 20.66
N GLY A 112 -18.66 -2.50 20.48
CA GLY A 112 -18.84 -3.75 21.23
C GLY A 112 -17.78 -4.80 20.87
N GLU A 113 -17.54 -4.97 19.59
CA GLU A 113 -16.54 -5.91 19.05
C GLU A 113 -15.11 -5.48 19.41
N LEU A 114 -14.83 -4.18 19.34
CA LEU A 114 -13.55 -3.63 19.76
C LEU A 114 -13.28 -3.92 21.25
N ALA A 115 -14.28 -3.71 22.10
CA ALA A 115 -14.17 -4.01 23.53
C ALA A 115 -13.99 -5.51 23.79
N LEU A 116 -14.74 -6.37 23.08
CA LEU A 116 -14.63 -7.83 23.19
C LEU A 116 -13.23 -8.33 22.80
N LEU A 117 -12.63 -7.75 21.76
CA LEU A 117 -11.30 -8.11 21.26
C LEU A 117 -10.17 -7.41 22.02
N GLY A 118 -10.45 -6.45 22.90
CA GLY A 118 -9.44 -5.60 23.52
C GLY A 118 -8.62 -4.81 22.48
N ALA A 119 -9.24 -4.46 21.34
CA ALA A 119 -8.57 -3.81 20.24
C ALA A 119 -8.52 -2.29 20.44
N GLU A 120 -7.32 -1.72 20.32
CA GLU A 120 -7.11 -0.28 20.28
C GLU A 120 -7.03 0.19 18.83
N LEU A 121 -7.78 1.23 18.49
CA LEU A 121 -7.75 1.83 17.17
C LEU A 121 -6.65 2.89 17.07
N PRO A 122 -5.89 2.91 15.97
CA PRO A 122 -4.89 3.94 15.75
C PRO A 122 -5.51 5.32 15.55
N ASP A 123 -4.74 6.38 15.74
CA ASP A 123 -5.12 7.74 15.36
C ASP A 123 -4.70 8.02 13.91
N ALA A 124 -5.68 8.33 13.05
CA ALA A 124 -5.48 8.68 11.65
C ALA A 124 -5.88 10.14 11.33
N GLN A 125 -6.03 11.02 12.35
CA GLN A 125 -6.43 12.41 12.12
C GLN A 125 -5.38 13.21 11.38
N HIS A 126 -4.11 12.97 11.71
CA HIS A 126 -2.97 13.58 11.04
C HIS A 126 -1.87 12.54 10.81
N ILE A 127 -1.48 12.36 9.56
CA ILE A 127 -0.38 11.49 9.19
C ILE A 127 0.78 12.36 8.70
N PRO A 128 1.89 12.46 9.44
CA PRO A 128 3.05 13.22 9.02
C PRO A 128 3.71 12.58 7.79
N ALA A 129 4.35 13.41 6.98
CA ALA A 129 5.15 12.95 5.85
C ALA A 129 6.63 13.31 6.08
N VAL A 130 7.50 12.39 5.75
CA VAL A 130 8.95 12.54 5.86
C VAL A 130 9.64 11.99 4.62
N ARG A 131 10.72 12.61 4.16
CA ARG A 131 11.52 12.08 3.05
C ARG A 131 12.30 10.86 3.50
N PHE A 132 12.54 9.92 2.61
CA PHE A 132 13.22 8.65 2.86
C PHE A 132 14.54 8.82 3.62
N ASP A 133 15.44 9.69 3.13
CA ASP A 133 16.75 9.89 3.76
C ASP A 133 16.64 10.49 5.17
N GLU A 134 15.70 11.39 5.36
CA GLU A 134 15.42 11.97 6.66
C GLU A 134 14.84 10.95 7.63
N ALA A 135 13.90 10.14 7.18
CA ALA A 135 13.32 9.06 7.99
C ALA A 135 14.40 8.10 8.51
N LYS A 136 15.31 7.67 7.62
CA LYS A 136 16.43 6.80 8.00
C LYS A 136 17.36 7.48 9.01
N ARG A 137 17.70 8.73 8.78
CA ARG A 137 18.56 9.49 9.71
C ARG A 137 17.90 9.66 11.08
N LEU A 138 16.63 10.05 11.13
CA LEU A 138 15.90 10.21 12.39
C LEU A 138 15.83 8.91 13.18
N ALA A 139 15.57 7.77 12.52
CA ALA A 139 15.55 6.46 13.16
C ALA A 139 16.94 6.06 13.66
N ALA A 140 17.98 6.27 12.85
CA ALA A 140 19.36 5.96 13.25
C ALA A 140 19.82 6.78 14.46
N ASP A 141 19.58 8.10 14.44
CA ASP A 141 19.97 9.02 15.51
C ASP A 141 19.21 8.74 16.82
N ALA A 142 17.89 8.46 16.74
CA ALA A 142 17.07 8.25 17.92
C ALA A 142 17.32 6.91 18.61
N TYR A 143 17.60 5.85 17.84
CA TYR A 143 17.66 4.48 18.37
C TYR A 143 19.03 3.82 18.22
N GLY A 144 20.05 4.54 17.76
CA GLY A 144 21.40 4.01 17.57
C GLY A 144 21.49 2.92 16.51
N TYR A 145 20.62 2.97 15.51
CA TYR A 145 20.58 2.00 14.44
C TYR A 145 21.62 2.31 13.36
N ALA A 146 22.36 1.29 12.93
CA ALA A 146 23.32 1.44 11.84
C ALA A 146 22.64 1.17 10.48
N ILE A 147 22.54 2.18 9.62
CA ILE A 147 21.99 2.05 8.25
C ILE A 147 22.87 1.09 7.45
N ARG A 148 22.32 -0.06 7.05
CA ARG A 148 23.02 -1.09 6.26
C ARG A 148 22.64 -1.04 4.79
N GLU A 149 21.37 -0.78 4.50
CA GLU A 149 20.84 -0.70 3.16
C GLU A 149 20.45 0.75 2.84
N PRO A 150 21.25 1.48 2.04
CA PRO A 150 21.02 2.91 1.81
C PRO A 150 19.87 3.22 0.84
N TYR A 151 19.36 2.22 0.10
CA TYR A 151 18.39 2.44 -0.97
C TYR A 151 17.01 1.84 -0.72
N ASP A 152 16.82 1.18 0.45
CA ASP A 152 15.56 0.59 0.84
C ASP A 152 15.38 0.65 2.36
N LEU A 153 14.17 0.40 2.85
CA LEU A 153 13.92 0.25 4.29
C LEU A 153 14.03 -1.21 4.68
N GLU A 154 14.83 -1.49 5.70
CA GLU A 154 14.82 -2.78 6.36
C GLU A 154 13.65 -2.84 7.37
N PRO A 155 13.11 -4.04 7.67
CA PRO A 155 11.99 -4.18 8.62
C PRO A 155 12.26 -3.56 10.00
N GLU A 156 13.50 -3.57 10.46
CA GLU A 156 13.92 -2.94 11.72
C GLU A 156 13.86 -1.41 11.62
N GLU A 157 14.26 -0.83 10.49
CA GLU A 157 14.14 0.61 10.23
C GLU A 157 12.68 1.06 10.15
N GLU A 158 11.81 0.29 9.50
CA GLU A 158 10.37 0.57 9.47
C GLU A 158 9.78 0.64 10.87
N GLN A 159 10.18 -0.30 11.76
CA GLN A 159 9.75 -0.30 13.17
C GLN A 159 10.25 0.95 13.91
N HIS A 160 11.50 1.33 13.70
CA HIS A 160 12.08 2.53 14.32
C HIS A 160 11.42 3.82 13.82
N ILE A 161 11.15 3.92 12.51
CA ILE A 161 10.45 5.07 11.93
C ILE A 161 9.02 5.17 12.49
N GLY A 162 8.29 4.05 12.54
CA GLY A 162 6.94 4.01 13.13
C GLY A 162 6.96 4.36 14.62
N ARG A 163 7.92 3.86 15.36
CA ARG A 163 8.12 4.20 16.78
C ARG A 163 8.43 5.69 16.96
N TYR A 164 9.29 6.26 16.15
CA TYR A 164 9.61 7.68 16.15
C TYR A 164 8.39 8.54 15.85
N ALA A 165 7.59 8.14 14.84
CA ALA A 165 6.35 8.83 14.52
C ALA A 165 5.38 8.87 15.71
N LYS A 166 5.25 7.77 16.43
CA LYS A 166 4.40 7.68 17.62
C LYS A 166 4.94 8.49 18.79
N GLU A 167 6.21 8.35 19.13
CA GLU A 167 6.82 8.98 20.31
C GLU A 167 7.04 10.49 20.12
N VAL A 168 7.38 10.94 18.92
CA VAL A 168 7.80 12.34 18.68
C VAL A 168 6.71 13.15 17.97
N TRP A 169 6.03 12.54 17.00
CA TRP A 169 4.98 13.24 16.22
C TRP A 169 3.56 12.94 16.71
N GLY A 170 3.39 11.99 17.66
CA GLY A 170 2.10 11.60 18.21
C GLY A 170 1.19 10.91 17.17
N SER A 171 1.75 10.28 16.14
CA SER A 171 1.01 9.62 15.08
C SER A 171 1.30 8.13 15.01
N ASP A 172 0.24 7.33 14.85
CA ASP A 172 0.36 5.88 14.63
C ASP A 172 0.75 5.53 13.17
N PHE A 173 0.77 6.52 12.29
CA PHE A 173 1.11 6.37 10.88
C PHE A 173 2.16 7.40 10.45
N VAL A 174 2.88 7.10 9.38
CA VAL A 174 3.82 8.02 8.74
C VAL A 174 3.91 7.73 7.25
N PHE A 175 3.85 8.76 6.43
CA PHE A 175 4.20 8.65 5.01
C PHE A 175 5.70 8.83 4.84
N VAL A 176 6.35 7.84 4.24
CA VAL A 176 7.73 7.97 3.77
C VAL A 176 7.71 8.20 2.28
N THR A 177 8.26 9.32 1.85
CA THR A 177 8.22 9.79 0.46
C THR A 177 9.62 9.87 -0.15
N HIS A 178 9.70 10.04 -1.46
CA HIS A 178 10.96 10.24 -2.20
C HIS A 178 11.94 9.08 -1.96
N TYR A 179 11.52 7.87 -2.32
CA TYR A 179 12.39 6.71 -2.28
C TYR A 179 13.48 6.80 -3.36
N PRO A 180 14.69 6.30 -3.09
CA PRO A 180 15.74 6.22 -4.11
C PRO A 180 15.29 5.40 -5.33
N GLY A 181 15.40 5.97 -6.53
CA GLY A 181 14.97 5.35 -7.79
C GLY A 181 15.70 4.04 -8.12
N ARG A 182 16.90 3.84 -7.56
CA ARG A 182 17.76 2.68 -7.85
C ARG A 182 17.11 1.32 -7.61
N LYS A 183 16.19 1.22 -6.63
CA LYS A 183 15.47 -0.02 -6.28
C LYS A 183 13.99 0.02 -6.62
N ARG A 184 13.53 1.09 -7.27
CA ARG A 184 12.13 1.21 -7.67
C ARG A 184 11.88 0.52 -9.02
N PRO A 185 10.66 0.02 -9.24
CA PRO A 185 10.27 -0.52 -10.55
C PRO A 185 10.37 0.54 -11.64
N PHE A 186 10.60 0.11 -12.88
CA PHE A 186 10.79 1.00 -14.03
C PHE A 186 9.62 1.96 -14.32
N TYR A 187 8.44 1.65 -13.81
CA TYR A 187 7.22 2.45 -13.99
C TYR A 187 7.01 3.51 -12.91
N THR A 188 7.88 3.55 -11.89
CA THR A 188 7.80 4.58 -10.85
C THR A 188 8.29 5.91 -11.43
N MET A 189 7.53 6.97 -11.19
CA MET A 189 7.85 8.30 -11.70
C MET A 189 9.04 8.90 -10.95
N ASP A 190 10.04 9.34 -11.69
CA ASP A 190 11.17 10.08 -11.11
C ASP A 190 10.72 11.47 -10.61
N ASP A 191 11.32 11.91 -9.52
CA ASP A 191 11.14 13.27 -9.03
C ASP A 191 11.76 14.26 -10.05
N PRO A 192 10.99 15.16 -10.65
CA PRO A 192 11.50 16.11 -11.64
C PRO A 192 12.52 17.10 -11.07
N GLU A 193 12.53 17.32 -9.75
CA GLU A 193 13.50 18.21 -9.10
C GLU A 193 14.78 17.48 -8.73
N ASP A 194 14.70 16.17 -8.44
CA ASP A 194 15.86 15.33 -8.15
C ASP A 194 15.66 13.90 -8.66
N PRO A 195 16.06 13.58 -9.90
CA PRO A 195 15.84 12.26 -10.53
C PRO A 195 16.53 11.07 -9.84
N ARG A 196 17.26 11.30 -8.75
CA ARG A 196 17.77 10.21 -7.91
C ARG A 196 16.68 9.56 -7.06
N TYR A 197 15.55 10.25 -6.90
CA TYR A 197 14.39 9.82 -6.13
C TYR A 197 13.16 9.65 -7.00
N THR A 198 12.14 9.04 -6.41
CA THR A 198 10.85 8.81 -7.05
C THR A 198 9.72 9.42 -6.21
N LEU A 199 8.64 9.75 -6.88
CA LEU A 199 7.42 10.27 -6.27
C LEU A 199 6.44 9.13 -5.94
#